data_d5ca953030128a1a43bae38f4ac185a2
#
_entry.id   d5ca953030128a1a43bae38f4ac185a2
#
_cell.length_a   1.000
_cell.length_b   1.000
_cell.length_c   1.000
_cell.angle_alpha   90.00
_cell.angle_beta   90.00
_cell.angle_gamma   90.00
#
_symmetry.space_group_name_H-M   'P 1'
#
loop_
_entity.id
_entity.type
_entity.pdbx_description
1 polymer ?
#
loop_
_entity_poly.entity_id
_entity_poly.type
_entity_poly.pdbx_seq_one_letter_code
_entity_poly.pdbx_strand_id
1 'polypeptide(L)'
;MTKTENFGYLGYNFQLKILNLIIIDKAFAQSIIDSIQSKYFDNQYFKLIMQMMKEYYEKYQSIPSFEGIEQLTQLEISSEMAKKYVIDMLREIKEASFEDHLF
;
A
#
# COMPACT_ATOMS: atom_id res chain seq x y z
N MET A 1 20.36 9.09 -10.86
CA MET A 1 19.08 9.79 -10.84
C MET A 1 18.06 9.02 -10.02
N THR A 2 17.63 9.59 -8.95
CA THR A 2 16.77 8.88 -8.04
C THR A 2 15.27 9.00 -8.35
N LYS A 3 14.90 9.92 -9.26
CA LYS A 3 13.49 10.12 -9.57
C LYS A 3 12.80 8.87 -10.08
N THR A 4 13.54 8.06 -10.85
CA THR A 4 12.94 6.85 -11.44
C THR A 4 12.84 5.71 -10.44
N GLU A 5 13.40 5.89 -9.24
CA GLU A 5 13.42 4.86 -8.23
C GLU A 5 12.30 5.02 -7.22
N ASN A 6 11.38 5.97 -7.48
CA ASN A 6 10.34 6.25 -6.52
C ASN A 6 9.10 6.72 -7.26
N PHE A 7 7.94 6.44 -6.68
CA PHE A 7 6.66 6.71 -7.33
C PHE A 7 6.18 8.16 -7.14
N GLY A 8 6.93 8.95 -6.38
CA GLY A 8 6.51 10.32 -6.09
C GLY A 8 6.27 11.16 -7.34
N TYR A 9 7.13 10.99 -8.35
CA TYR A 9 7.00 11.76 -9.58
C TYR A 9 5.77 11.39 -10.40
N LEU A 10 5.17 10.24 -10.09
CA LEU A 10 3.94 9.80 -10.76
C LEU A 10 2.69 10.27 -10.05
N GLY A 11 2.85 10.88 -8.87
CA GLY A 11 1.75 11.53 -8.17
C GLY A 11 1.03 10.65 -7.17
N TYR A 12 0.23 11.32 -6.35
CA TYR A 12 -0.47 10.72 -5.24
C TYR A 12 -1.50 9.67 -5.72
N ASN A 13 -2.28 10.01 -6.74
CA ASN A 13 -3.31 9.10 -7.23
C ASN A 13 -2.72 7.81 -7.80
N PHE A 14 -1.57 7.90 -8.45
CA PHE A 14 -0.92 6.71 -8.95
C PHE A 14 -0.53 5.79 -7.80
N GLN A 15 -0.02 6.36 -6.72
CA GLN A 15 0.40 5.57 -5.57
C GLN A 15 -0.80 4.88 -4.91
N LEU A 16 -1.93 5.58 -4.81
CA LEU A 16 -3.16 4.98 -4.30
C LEU A 16 -3.56 3.77 -5.13
N LYS A 17 -3.50 3.92 -6.44
CA LYS A 17 -3.95 2.86 -7.36
C LYS A 17 -3.02 1.65 -7.35
N ILE A 18 -1.72 1.88 -7.25
CA ILE A 18 -0.76 0.78 -7.14
C ILE A 18 -1.03 -0.02 -5.87
N LEU A 19 -1.25 0.67 -4.74
CA LEU A 19 -1.52 -0.02 -3.49
C LEU A 19 -2.84 -0.79 -3.56
N ASN A 20 -3.87 -0.18 -4.17
CA ASN A 20 -5.14 -0.87 -4.37
C ASN A 20 -4.92 -2.14 -5.17
N LEU A 21 -4.18 -2.05 -6.27
CA LEU A 21 -3.97 -3.18 -7.16
C LEU A 21 -3.22 -4.31 -6.46
N ILE A 22 -2.23 -3.97 -5.64
CA ILE A 22 -1.50 -4.98 -4.88
C ILE A 22 -2.45 -5.74 -3.95
N ILE A 23 -3.40 -5.05 -3.35
CA ILE A 23 -4.31 -5.67 -2.39
C ILE A 23 -5.35 -6.53 -3.08
N ILE A 24 -5.90 -6.08 -4.22
CA ILE A 24 -7.03 -6.77 -4.84
C ILE A 24 -6.65 -7.76 -5.93
N ASP A 25 -5.47 -7.62 -6.53
CA ASP A 25 -5.05 -8.48 -7.65
C ASP A 25 -3.91 -9.36 -7.21
N LYS A 26 -4.23 -10.62 -6.92
CA LYS A 26 -3.25 -11.56 -6.39
C LYS A 26 -2.10 -11.81 -7.37
N ALA A 27 -2.41 -11.94 -8.64
CA ALA A 27 -1.37 -12.20 -9.65
C ALA A 27 -0.43 -11.02 -9.78
N PHE A 28 -0.97 -9.81 -9.78
CA PHE A 28 -0.15 -8.61 -9.83
C PHE A 28 0.75 -8.53 -8.60
N ALA A 29 0.17 -8.75 -7.42
CA ALA A 29 0.94 -8.70 -6.17
C ALA A 29 2.10 -9.69 -6.21
N GLN A 30 1.85 -10.91 -6.64
CA GLN A 30 2.89 -11.92 -6.70
C GLN A 30 4.00 -11.54 -7.66
N SER A 31 3.66 -10.79 -8.71
CA SER A 31 4.65 -10.44 -9.71
C SER A 31 5.59 -9.33 -9.24
N ILE A 32 5.18 -8.49 -8.28
CA ILE A 32 5.99 -7.31 -7.91
C ILE A 32 6.39 -7.27 -6.45
N ILE A 33 5.81 -8.12 -5.57
CA ILE A 33 6.01 -7.96 -4.12
C ILE A 33 7.48 -8.06 -3.72
N ASP A 34 8.26 -8.86 -4.44
CA ASP A 34 9.66 -9.04 -4.11
C ASP A 34 10.52 -7.84 -4.53
N SER A 35 10.09 -7.10 -5.53
CA SER A 35 10.89 -5.99 -6.04
C SER A 35 10.41 -4.62 -5.58
N ILE A 36 9.13 -4.50 -5.18
CA ILE A 36 8.61 -3.21 -4.73
C ILE A 36 9.09 -2.93 -3.30
N GLN A 37 9.42 -1.69 -3.02
CA GLN A 37 9.93 -1.31 -1.70
C GLN A 37 9.15 -0.14 -1.16
N SER A 38 9.02 -0.09 0.18
CA SER A 38 8.27 0.99 0.83
C SER A 38 8.84 2.36 0.50
N LYS A 39 10.16 2.44 0.28
CA LYS A 39 10.81 3.71 -0.01
C LYS A 39 10.42 4.30 -1.36
N TYR A 40 9.76 3.51 -2.22
CA TYR A 40 9.29 4.02 -3.52
C TYR A 40 8.13 4.98 -3.38
N PHE A 41 7.44 4.95 -2.25
CA PHE A 41 6.31 5.84 -1.97
C PHE A 41 6.83 7.09 -1.26
N ASP A 42 6.26 8.25 -1.56
CA ASP A 42 6.72 9.49 -0.95
C ASP A 42 5.93 9.88 0.30
N ASN A 43 4.77 9.25 0.51
CA ASN A 43 3.92 9.51 1.66
C ASN A 43 4.27 8.54 2.77
N GLN A 44 4.52 9.05 3.99
CA GLN A 44 4.95 8.20 5.09
C GLN A 44 3.94 7.13 5.47
N TYR A 45 2.65 7.40 5.26
CA TYR A 45 1.61 6.42 5.60
C TYR A 45 1.50 5.34 4.54
N PHE A 46 1.74 5.70 3.28
CA PHE A 46 1.84 4.69 2.23
C PHE A 46 3.04 3.77 2.48
N LYS A 47 4.16 4.34 2.94
CA LYS A 47 5.34 3.53 3.28
C LYS A 47 5.01 2.54 4.39
N LEU A 48 4.28 2.98 5.41
CA LEU A 48 3.88 2.08 6.50
C LEU A 48 2.98 0.96 5.99
N ILE A 49 2.01 1.29 5.16
CA ILE A 49 1.10 0.28 4.63
C ILE A 49 1.87 -0.74 3.78
N MET A 50 2.77 -0.26 2.92
CA MET A 50 3.56 -1.15 2.07
C MET A 50 4.44 -2.05 2.93
N GLN A 51 5.04 -1.49 3.97
CA GLN A 51 5.89 -2.26 4.86
C GLN A 51 5.11 -3.35 5.58
N MET A 52 3.92 -3.03 6.07
CA MET A 52 3.08 -4.03 6.73
C MET A 52 2.69 -5.14 5.77
N MET A 53 2.39 -4.80 4.51
CA MET A 53 2.04 -5.80 3.52
C MET A 53 3.22 -6.72 3.21
N LYS A 54 4.42 -6.16 3.08
CA LYS A 54 5.60 -6.97 2.78
C LYS A 54 5.93 -7.91 3.93
N GLU A 55 5.85 -7.42 5.16
CA GLU A 55 6.11 -8.25 6.34
C GLU A 55 5.11 -9.37 6.46
N TYR A 56 3.86 -9.08 6.19
CA TYR A 56 2.81 -10.08 6.20
C TYR A 56 3.06 -11.14 5.13
N TYR A 57 3.44 -10.68 3.93
CA TYR A 57 3.71 -11.59 2.82
C TYR A 57 4.88 -12.53 3.13
N GLU A 58 5.91 -12.00 3.79
CA GLU A 58 7.06 -12.83 4.16
C GLU A 58 6.66 -13.94 5.11
N LYS A 59 5.70 -13.67 6.01
CA LYS A 59 5.25 -14.68 6.96
C LYS A 59 4.27 -15.67 6.37
N TYR A 60 3.34 -15.20 5.57
CA TYR A 60 2.17 -15.99 5.19
C TYR A 60 2.07 -16.27 3.71
N GLN A 61 2.98 -15.72 2.91
CA GLN A 61 2.99 -15.88 1.45
C GLN A 61 1.69 -15.44 0.80
N SER A 62 1.04 -14.46 1.39
CA SER A 62 -0.16 -13.84 0.82
C SER A 62 -0.24 -12.40 1.27
N ILE A 63 -1.02 -11.60 0.53
CA ILE A 63 -1.25 -10.19 0.84
C ILE A 63 -2.46 -10.10 1.75
N PRO A 64 -2.41 -9.30 2.82
CA PRO A 64 -3.58 -9.14 3.68
C PRO A 64 -4.70 -8.39 2.96
N SER A 65 -5.93 -8.66 3.37
CA SER A 65 -7.09 -7.92 2.89
C SER A 65 -7.10 -6.51 3.48
N PHE A 66 -8.02 -5.67 3.02
CA PHE A 66 -8.18 -4.34 3.62
C PHE A 66 -8.46 -4.44 5.12
N GLU A 67 -9.36 -5.35 5.51
CA GLU A 67 -9.64 -5.58 6.92
C GLU A 67 -8.41 -6.06 7.68
N GLY A 68 -7.62 -6.92 7.03
CA GLY A 68 -6.38 -7.40 7.63
C GLY A 68 -5.40 -6.29 7.89
N ILE A 69 -5.27 -5.35 6.95
CA ILE A 69 -4.37 -4.21 7.12
C ILE A 69 -4.87 -3.29 8.23
N GLU A 70 -6.20 -3.11 8.35
CA GLU A 70 -6.76 -2.35 9.46
C GLU A 70 -6.39 -2.96 10.80
N GLN A 71 -6.48 -4.28 10.90
CA GLN A 71 -6.14 -4.97 12.14
C GLN A 71 -4.65 -4.85 12.45
N LEU A 72 -3.80 -4.98 11.44
CA LEU A 72 -2.37 -4.80 11.62
C LEU A 72 -2.06 -3.38 12.09
N THR A 73 -2.77 -2.39 11.55
CA THR A 73 -2.62 -1.00 11.96
C THR A 73 -2.92 -0.86 13.45
N GLN A 74 -4.00 -1.47 13.92
CA GLN A 74 -4.35 -1.40 15.34
C GLN A 74 -3.33 -2.08 16.23
N LEU A 75 -2.73 -3.17 15.75
CA LEU A 75 -1.81 -3.95 16.55
C LEU A 75 -0.39 -3.39 16.55
N GLU A 76 0.07 -2.84 15.44
CA GLU A 76 1.48 -2.52 15.25
C GLU A 76 1.80 -1.04 15.39
N ILE A 77 0.84 -0.16 15.20
CA ILE A 77 1.08 1.27 15.30
C ILE A 77 0.60 1.75 16.65
N SER A 78 1.51 2.36 17.42
CA SER A 78 1.19 2.77 18.80
C SER A 78 0.53 4.14 18.87
N SER A 79 0.85 5.04 17.94
CA SER A 79 0.30 6.39 17.95
C SER A 79 -1.14 6.39 17.46
N GLU A 80 -2.07 6.91 18.28
CA GLU A 80 -3.48 6.98 17.87
C GLU A 80 -3.67 7.88 16.66
N MET A 81 -2.91 8.96 16.60
CA MET A 81 -2.99 9.86 15.46
C MET A 81 -2.50 9.16 14.18
N ALA A 82 -1.40 8.43 14.27
CA ALA A 82 -0.88 7.70 13.12
C ALA A 82 -1.86 6.62 12.67
N LYS A 83 -2.48 5.91 13.62
CA LYS A 83 -3.50 4.91 13.29
C LYS A 83 -4.62 5.54 12.47
N LYS A 84 -5.10 6.68 12.91
CA LYS A 84 -6.19 7.37 12.22
C LYS A 84 -5.79 7.72 10.79
N TYR A 85 -4.59 8.27 10.61
CA TYR A 85 -4.15 8.64 9.28
C TYR A 85 -3.96 7.42 8.37
N VAL A 86 -3.43 6.33 8.92
CA VAL A 86 -3.28 5.10 8.13
C VAL A 86 -4.65 4.55 7.72
N ILE A 87 -5.60 4.53 8.65
CA ILE A 87 -6.95 4.06 8.34
C ILE A 87 -7.60 4.94 7.28
N ASP A 88 -7.45 6.26 7.38
CA ASP A 88 -8.00 7.18 6.39
C ASP A 88 -7.36 6.94 5.01
N MET A 89 -6.05 6.75 4.96
CA MET A 89 -5.35 6.45 3.72
C MET A 89 -5.82 5.12 3.13
N LEU A 90 -6.00 4.12 4.00
CA LEU A 90 -6.46 2.81 3.56
C LEU A 90 -7.84 2.89 2.92
N ARG A 91 -8.69 3.74 3.45
CA ARG A 91 -10.01 3.97 2.86
C ARG A 91 -9.89 4.58 1.47
N GLU A 92 -8.98 5.54 1.30
CA GLU A 92 -8.74 6.12 -0.02
C GLU A 92 -8.19 5.08 -0.99
N ILE A 93 -7.29 4.22 -0.52
CA ILE A 93 -6.75 3.16 -1.35
C ILE A 93 -7.87 2.21 -1.78
N LYS A 94 -8.76 1.87 -0.86
CA LYS A 94 -9.86 0.97 -1.15
C LYS A 94 -10.78 1.51 -2.24
N GLU A 95 -10.95 2.83 -2.28
CA GLU A 95 -11.82 3.47 -3.26
C GLU A 95 -11.12 3.75 -4.58
N ALA A 96 -9.80 3.63 -4.62
CA ALA A 96 -9.04 3.88 -5.84
C ALA A 96 -9.12 2.67 -6.77
N SER A 97 -9.08 2.91 -8.08
CA SER A 97 -9.09 1.82 -9.02
C SER A 97 -8.56 2.30 -10.36
N PHE A 98 -7.72 1.51 -11.00
CA PHE A 98 -7.28 1.78 -12.35
C PHE A 98 -8.43 1.64 -13.34
N GLU A 99 -9.41 0.83 -13.01
CA GLU A 99 -10.55 0.62 -13.91
C GLU A 99 -11.33 1.90 -14.15
N ASP A 100 -11.34 2.79 -13.18
CA ASP A 100 -12.06 4.05 -13.30
C ASP A 100 -11.46 4.95 -14.36
N HIS A 101 -10.28 4.65 -14.84
CA HIS A 101 -9.56 5.48 -15.80
C HIS A 101 -9.54 4.92 -17.19
N LEU A 102 -10.18 3.80 -17.40
CA LEU A 102 -10.23 3.18 -18.72
C LEU A 102 -11.37 3.74 -19.57
N PHE A 103 -12.21 4.53 -18.96
CA PHE A 103 -13.42 5.01 -19.62
C PHE A 103 -13.62 6.51 -19.41
#